data_9cee7df946523983dcd95b07e2e62758
#
_entry.id   9cee7df946523983dcd95b07e2e62758
#
_cell.length_a   1.000
_cell.length_b   1.000
_cell.length_c   1.000
_cell.angle_alpha   90.00
_cell.angle_beta   90.00
_cell.angle_gamma   90.00
#
_symmetry.space_group_name_H-M   'P 1'
#
loop_
_entity.id
_entity.type
_entity.pdbx_description
1 polymer ?
#
loop_
_entity_poly.entity_id
_entity_poly.type
_entity_poly.pdbx_seq_one_letter_code
_entity_poly.pdbx_strand_id
1 'polypeptide(L)'
;EDLIPENNETVQLTLSNPSNTTISDATGAVVITDDDGIKWDEFTLTTSADGAYDVHVADMDSDGDMDIVASSIHDDTIRWFENNGNINPTFTASTIATNADSVREITVADMDGDGDLDILSASENDDTIAWYENNGQADPTFAKAVIATSADNANDVQVADLDGDGDLDIVSASVLDDTIAWYENDGAANPTWSAADIATNADGANSVFLIDLDKDGDIDILSSSYNDDTIAWYENNGAANPTFTAADIATNIDGAYHVYAKDMDADGDIDILASAAIGDKVVLFKNNGAADPSFTASDIITGFDTPIGLDVADVDFDGDLDIGIVGSDGLNSNSSTDIAAWYA
;
A
#
# COMPACT_ATOMS: atom_id res chain seq x y z
N GLU A 1 24.12 -2.27 23.38
CA GLU A 1 23.19 -2.95 22.45
C GLU A 1 22.21 -1.88 22.01
N ASP A 2 22.12 -1.62 20.72
CA ASP A 2 21.00 -0.87 20.15
C ASP A 2 20.11 -1.86 19.36
N LEU A 3 19.10 -1.38 18.67
CA LEU A 3 18.13 -2.22 17.95
C LEU A 3 18.22 -1.97 16.42
N ILE A 4 19.31 -1.36 15.97
CA ILE A 4 19.49 -1.04 14.55
C ILE A 4 20.39 -2.13 13.94
N PRO A 5 19.89 -2.93 12.97
CA PRO A 5 20.73 -3.86 12.24
C PRO A 5 21.91 -3.17 11.57
N GLU A 6 23.11 -3.68 11.77
CA GLU A 6 24.34 -3.09 11.27
C GLU A 6 25.22 -4.16 10.61
N ASN A 7 26.07 -3.75 9.69
CA ASN A 7 27.08 -4.64 9.16
C ASN A 7 28.15 -4.93 10.22
N ASN A 8 28.68 -6.16 10.24
CA ASN A 8 29.78 -6.54 11.12
C ASN A 8 30.94 -5.53 11.06
N GLU A 9 31.31 -4.96 12.20
CA GLU A 9 32.39 -4.00 12.32
C GLU A 9 33.70 -4.66 12.72
N THR A 10 34.81 -4.08 12.31
CA THR A 10 36.15 -4.54 12.71
C THR A 10 36.93 -3.44 13.36
N VAL A 11 37.26 -3.61 14.64
CA VAL A 11 38.17 -2.72 15.38
C VAL A 11 39.59 -3.31 15.31
N GLN A 12 40.50 -2.58 14.68
CA GLN A 12 41.90 -2.97 14.61
C GLN A 12 42.69 -2.30 15.75
N LEU A 13 43.29 -3.12 16.62
CA LEU A 13 44.15 -2.69 17.69
C LEU A 13 45.61 -2.80 17.25
N THR A 14 46.37 -1.70 17.38
CA THR A 14 47.78 -1.67 17.05
C THR A 14 48.61 -1.32 18.30
N LEU A 15 49.54 -2.21 18.68
CA LEU A 15 50.50 -1.97 19.73
C LEU A 15 51.73 -1.27 19.16
N SER A 16 52.17 -0.18 19.78
CA SER A 16 53.32 0.59 19.34
C SER A 16 54.24 0.99 20.51
N ASN A 17 55.53 1.26 20.20
CA ASN A 17 56.51 1.78 21.12
C ASN A 17 56.76 0.94 22.41
N PRO A 18 57.02 -0.37 22.31
CA PRO A 18 57.38 -1.15 23.50
C PRO A 18 58.69 -0.67 24.11
N SER A 19 58.76 -0.62 25.43
CA SER A 19 59.98 -0.36 26.14
C SER A 19 60.59 -1.67 26.62
N ASN A 20 61.87 -1.92 26.26
CA ASN A 20 62.64 -3.11 26.64
C ASN A 20 62.14 -4.49 26.18
N THR A 21 61.36 -4.52 25.08
CA THR A 21 60.90 -5.75 24.45
C THR A 21 60.65 -5.54 22.95
N THR A 22 60.48 -6.61 22.23
CA THR A 22 60.03 -6.57 20.81
C THR A 22 58.61 -7.07 20.70
N ILE A 23 57.81 -6.44 19.86
CA ILE A 23 56.48 -6.87 19.52
C ILE A 23 56.63 -7.80 18.28
N SER A 24 56.26 -9.06 18.42
CA SER A 24 56.31 -10.03 17.33
C SER A 24 55.11 -9.96 16.40
N ASP A 25 53.96 -9.57 16.94
CA ASP A 25 52.74 -9.23 16.23
C ASP A 25 52.13 -7.99 16.92
N ALA A 26 52.01 -6.90 16.15
CA ALA A 26 51.59 -5.61 16.67
C ALA A 26 50.10 -5.32 16.45
N THR A 27 49.41 -6.21 15.74
CA THR A 27 48.02 -5.97 15.34
C THR A 27 47.09 -7.08 15.82
N GLY A 28 45.97 -6.69 16.34
CA GLY A 28 44.83 -7.56 16.65
C GLY A 28 43.56 -6.97 16.08
N ALA A 29 42.70 -7.80 15.58
CA ALA A 29 41.38 -7.39 15.14
C ALA A 29 40.31 -8.01 16.05
N VAL A 30 39.35 -7.21 16.43
CA VAL A 30 38.09 -7.65 17.05
C VAL A 30 36.99 -7.42 16.02
N VAL A 31 36.27 -8.45 15.70
CA VAL A 31 35.06 -8.35 14.88
C VAL A 31 33.89 -8.22 15.86
N ILE A 32 33.19 -7.12 15.77
CA ILE A 32 31.88 -6.95 16.40
C ILE A 32 30.90 -7.55 15.41
N THR A 33 30.23 -8.61 15.80
CA THR A 33 29.20 -9.25 14.97
C THR A 33 27.90 -8.56 15.30
N ASP A 34 27.19 -8.13 14.28
CA ASP A 34 25.81 -7.71 14.40
C ASP A 34 24.98 -8.86 14.99
N ASP A 35 24.35 -8.61 16.14
CA ASP A 35 23.46 -9.55 16.84
C ASP A 35 22.01 -9.06 16.93
N ASP A 36 21.72 -7.91 16.28
CA ASP A 36 20.42 -7.28 16.25
C ASP A 36 19.57 -7.69 15.04
N GLY A 37 19.84 -8.83 14.45
CA GLY A 37 19.08 -9.33 13.31
C GLY A 37 17.58 -9.14 13.52
N ILE A 38 16.87 -8.72 12.46
CA ILE A 38 15.43 -8.47 12.49
C ILE A 38 14.72 -9.65 13.16
N LYS A 39 14.19 -9.40 14.36
CA LYS A 39 13.34 -10.37 15.08
C LYS A 39 11.91 -9.93 14.92
N TRP A 40 11.17 -10.75 14.23
CA TRP A 40 9.72 -10.62 14.15
C TRP A 40 9.08 -11.37 15.30
N ASP A 41 8.65 -10.62 16.33
CA ASP A 41 7.82 -11.18 17.40
C ASP A 41 6.35 -11.04 17.00
N GLU A 42 5.61 -12.13 16.98
CA GLU A 42 4.18 -12.13 16.67
C GLU A 42 3.39 -11.55 17.86
N PHE A 43 2.59 -10.51 17.59
CA PHE A 43 1.62 -9.94 18.53
C PHE A 43 0.21 -10.04 17.95
N THR A 44 -0.66 -10.77 18.62
CA THR A 44 -2.07 -10.85 18.23
C THR A 44 -2.84 -9.62 18.75
N LEU A 45 -3.28 -8.74 17.88
CA LEU A 45 -4.10 -7.56 18.23
C LEU A 45 -5.52 -7.97 18.63
N THR A 46 -6.12 -8.89 17.88
CA THR A 46 -7.47 -9.41 18.11
C THR A 46 -7.61 -10.81 17.55
N THR A 47 -8.54 -11.58 18.10
CA THR A 47 -8.98 -12.88 17.56
C THR A 47 -10.44 -12.85 17.12
N SER A 48 -11.04 -11.66 17.06
CA SER A 48 -12.45 -11.46 16.73
C SER A 48 -12.69 -10.73 15.41
N ALA A 49 -11.64 -10.43 14.62
CA ALA A 49 -11.78 -9.95 13.26
C ALA A 49 -12.16 -11.14 12.37
N ASP A 50 -13.38 -11.15 11.86
CA ASP A 50 -13.84 -12.20 10.94
C ASP A 50 -13.60 -11.77 9.50
N GLY A 51 -12.62 -12.41 8.83
CA GLY A 51 -12.17 -12.01 7.52
C GLY A 51 -11.43 -10.66 7.52
N ALA A 52 -10.39 -10.52 8.37
CA ALA A 52 -9.49 -9.36 8.31
C ALA A 52 -8.91 -9.26 6.89
N TYR A 53 -8.97 -8.07 6.30
CA TYR A 53 -8.65 -7.90 4.88
C TYR A 53 -7.51 -6.91 4.65
N ASP A 54 -7.67 -5.68 5.14
CA ASP A 54 -6.68 -4.63 4.95
C ASP A 54 -6.24 -4.00 6.28
N VAL A 55 -5.03 -3.40 6.29
CA VAL A 55 -4.42 -2.82 7.48
C VAL A 55 -3.55 -1.61 7.14
N HIS A 56 -3.75 -0.50 7.88
CA HIS A 56 -2.92 0.69 7.82
C HIS A 56 -2.26 0.99 9.17
N VAL A 57 -1.07 1.58 9.12
CA VAL A 57 -0.31 2.05 10.29
C VAL A 57 -0.19 3.56 10.20
N ALA A 58 -0.75 4.28 11.17
CA ALA A 58 -0.74 5.73 11.23
C ALA A 58 -0.94 6.23 12.67
N ASP A 59 -0.50 7.45 12.97
CA ASP A 59 -0.75 8.14 14.25
C ASP A 59 -2.15 8.80 14.16
N MET A 60 -3.18 8.06 14.61
CA MET A 60 -4.59 8.45 14.41
C MET A 60 -5.09 9.47 15.43
N ASP A 61 -4.42 9.62 16.59
CA ASP A 61 -4.79 10.55 17.65
C ASP A 61 -3.76 11.66 17.90
N SER A 62 -2.73 11.71 17.03
CA SER A 62 -1.66 12.71 17.05
C SER A 62 -0.85 12.72 18.37
N ASP A 63 -0.70 11.56 19.04
CA ASP A 63 0.06 11.42 20.27
C ASP A 63 1.55 11.10 20.03
N GLY A 64 1.93 10.78 18.79
CA GLY A 64 3.29 10.49 18.33
C GLY A 64 3.61 9.01 18.24
N ASP A 65 2.69 8.13 18.57
CA ASP A 65 2.83 6.68 18.51
C ASP A 65 2.02 6.11 17.33
N MET A 66 2.57 5.17 16.59
CA MET A 66 1.87 4.58 15.45
C MET A 66 0.81 3.60 15.90
N ASP A 67 -0.40 3.83 15.46
CA ASP A 67 -1.57 3.00 15.64
C ASP A 67 -1.80 2.05 14.47
N ILE A 68 -2.82 1.20 14.58
CA ILE A 68 -3.23 0.29 13.52
C ILE A 68 -4.71 0.47 13.24
N VAL A 69 -5.07 0.66 11.97
CA VAL A 69 -6.45 0.60 11.48
C VAL A 69 -6.61 -0.64 10.62
N ALA A 70 -7.68 -1.40 10.81
CA ALA A 70 -7.92 -2.61 10.05
C ALA A 70 -9.39 -2.76 9.63
N SER A 71 -9.59 -3.30 8.43
CA SER A 71 -10.88 -3.72 7.89
C SER A 71 -11.15 -5.20 8.11
N SER A 72 -12.41 -5.59 8.15
CA SER A 72 -12.84 -6.99 8.27
C SER A 72 -14.12 -7.22 7.46
N ILE A 73 -14.03 -8.08 6.43
CA ILE A 73 -15.05 -8.26 5.40
C ILE A 73 -16.29 -9.07 5.82
N HIS A 74 -16.17 -9.94 6.83
CA HIS A 74 -17.31 -10.82 7.23
C HIS A 74 -18.08 -10.30 8.43
N ASP A 75 -17.50 -9.41 9.22
CA ASP A 75 -18.19 -8.76 10.34
C ASP A 75 -18.45 -7.26 10.08
N ASP A 76 -18.20 -6.78 8.84
CA ASP A 76 -18.54 -5.43 8.34
C ASP A 76 -17.93 -4.32 9.18
N THR A 77 -16.72 -4.54 9.73
CA THR A 77 -16.14 -3.62 10.70
C THR A 77 -14.87 -2.95 10.22
N ILE A 78 -14.73 -1.69 10.61
CA ILE A 78 -13.45 -0.97 10.64
C ILE A 78 -13.08 -0.77 12.11
N ARG A 79 -11.87 -1.15 12.49
CA ARG A 79 -11.34 -1.02 13.85
C ARG A 79 -10.06 -0.23 13.88
N TRP A 80 -9.94 0.60 14.90
CA TRP A 80 -8.71 1.26 15.30
C TRP A 80 -8.15 0.59 16.55
N PHE A 81 -6.85 0.36 16.56
CA PHE A 81 -6.09 -0.20 17.66
C PHE A 81 -5.08 0.85 18.11
N GLU A 82 -5.43 1.60 19.14
CA GLU A 82 -4.62 2.65 19.76
C GLU A 82 -3.41 2.04 20.43
N ASN A 83 -2.23 2.52 20.07
CA ASN A 83 -0.94 2.19 20.69
C ASN A 83 -0.75 3.02 21.95
N ASN A 84 -0.23 2.43 23.02
CA ASN A 84 0.00 3.13 24.29
C ASN A 84 1.40 3.76 24.43
N GLY A 85 2.20 3.83 23.35
CA GLY A 85 3.51 4.46 23.28
C GLY A 85 4.61 3.83 24.13
N ASN A 86 4.44 2.64 24.63
CA ASN A 86 5.47 1.98 25.41
C ASN A 86 6.43 1.17 24.52
N ILE A 87 7.67 0.99 24.99
CA ILE A 87 8.69 0.16 24.32
C ILE A 87 8.22 -1.29 24.06
N ASN A 88 7.28 -1.79 24.83
CA ASN A 88 6.52 -3.00 24.58
C ASN A 88 5.05 -2.54 24.44
N PRO A 89 4.60 -2.25 23.23
CA PRO A 89 3.28 -1.66 23.02
C PRO A 89 2.15 -2.58 23.43
N THR A 90 1.07 -1.99 23.93
CA THR A 90 -0.22 -2.65 24.07
C THR A 90 -1.25 -1.82 23.31
N PHE A 91 -2.16 -2.51 22.65
CA PHE A 91 -3.16 -1.87 21.81
C PHE A 91 -4.55 -1.94 22.43
N THR A 92 -5.27 -0.80 22.38
CA THR A 92 -6.66 -0.70 22.83
C THR A 92 -7.56 -0.66 21.59
N ALA A 93 -8.46 -1.64 21.43
CA ALA A 93 -9.33 -1.71 20.27
C ALA A 93 -10.56 -0.82 20.42
N SER A 94 -10.83 0.02 19.43
CA SER A 94 -12.05 0.81 19.24
C SER A 94 -12.68 0.47 17.88
N THR A 95 -14.02 0.40 17.85
CA THR A 95 -14.74 0.13 16.60
C THR A 95 -15.19 1.45 15.98
N ILE A 96 -14.75 1.72 14.77
CA ILE A 96 -15.11 2.92 14.00
C ILE A 96 -16.43 2.70 13.27
N ALA A 97 -16.57 1.55 12.59
CA ALA A 97 -17.78 1.17 11.86
C ALA A 97 -18.19 -0.27 12.13
N THR A 98 -19.49 -0.56 12.06
CA THR A 98 -20.09 -1.92 12.11
C THR A 98 -21.09 -2.12 10.98
N ASN A 99 -21.01 -1.32 9.95
CA ASN A 99 -21.91 -1.31 8.80
C ASN A 99 -21.20 -0.83 7.53
N ALA A 100 -19.95 -1.22 7.38
CA ALA A 100 -19.18 -1.14 6.13
C ALA A 100 -19.28 -2.53 5.48
N ASP A 101 -20.39 -2.79 4.75
CA ASP A 101 -20.79 -4.14 4.32
C ASP A 101 -19.76 -4.75 3.37
N SER A 102 -19.04 -5.76 3.87
CA SER A 102 -17.89 -6.37 3.18
C SER A 102 -16.80 -5.33 2.83
N VAL A 103 -16.36 -4.55 3.84
CA VAL A 103 -15.28 -3.57 3.64
C VAL A 103 -13.98 -4.27 3.23
N ARG A 104 -13.46 -3.89 2.07
CA ARG A 104 -12.21 -4.38 1.53
C ARG A 104 -11.09 -3.41 1.85
N GLU A 105 -10.85 -2.47 1.02
CA GLU A 105 -9.78 -1.49 1.15
C GLU A 105 -10.17 -0.38 2.09
N ILE A 106 -9.20 0.08 2.87
CA ILE A 106 -9.24 1.33 3.63
C ILE A 106 -8.03 2.18 3.26
N THR A 107 -8.14 3.49 3.35
CA THR A 107 -7.03 4.43 3.17
C THR A 107 -7.09 5.47 4.28
N VAL A 108 -5.93 5.92 4.74
CA VAL A 108 -5.81 6.90 5.82
C VAL A 108 -5.15 8.17 5.29
N ALA A 109 -5.85 9.31 5.37
CA ALA A 109 -5.35 10.61 4.94
C ALA A 109 -6.14 11.75 5.61
N ASP A 110 -5.56 12.95 5.67
CA ASP A 110 -6.24 14.20 6.09
C ASP A 110 -7.05 14.72 4.89
N MET A 111 -8.35 14.40 4.85
CA MET A 111 -9.21 14.65 3.69
C MET A 111 -9.84 16.04 3.67
N ASP A 112 -9.89 16.75 4.80
CA ASP A 112 -10.47 18.09 4.91
C ASP A 112 -9.45 19.19 5.28
N GLY A 113 -8.17 18.80 5.37
CA GLY A 113 -7.06 19.73 5.61
C GLY A 113 -7.01 20.28 7.03
N ASP A 114 -7.65 19.63 8.01
CA ASP A 114 -7.69 20.09 9.40
C ASP A 114 -6.48 19.61 10.23
N GLY A 115 -5.70 18.68 9.70
CA GLY A 115 -4.46 18.13 10.27
C GLY A 115 -4.65 16.81 11.01
N ASP A 116 -5.85 16.29 11.09
CA ASP A 116 -6.17 15.01 11.70
C ASP A 116 -6.37 13.94 10.61
N LEU A 117 -5.92 12.72 10.85
CA LEU A 117 -6.02 11.66 9.86
C LEU A 117 -7.40 11.02 9.87
N ASP A 118 -8.03 11.00 8.71
CA ASP A 118 -9.33 10.38 8.45
C ASP A 118 -9.17 8.98 7.86
N ILE A 119 -10.28 8.27 7.69
CA ILE A 119 -10.33 6.97 7.06
C ILE A 119 -11.32 7.01 5.89
N LEU A 120 -10.90 6.45 4.75
CA LEU A 120 -11.74 6.13 3.62
C LEU A 120 -11.96 4.62 3.55
N SER A 121 -13.08 4.19 2.99
CA SER A 121 -13.35 2.77 2.75
C SER A 121 -14.03 2.52 1.43
N ALA A 122 -13.68 1.40 0.80
CA ALA A 122 -14.41 0.76 -0.27
C ALA A 122 -15.15 -0.48 0.29
N SER A 123 -16.46 -0.54 0.12
CA SER A 123 -17.32 -1.61 0.65
C SER A 123 -18.02 -2.33 -0.50
N GLU A 124 -17.78 -3.64 -0.61
CA GLU A 124 -18.15 -4.48 -1.75
C GLU A 124 -19.67 -4.67 -1.89
N ASN A 125 -20.36 -5.00 -0.78
CA ASN A 125 -21.75 -5.46 -0.85
C ASN A 125 -22.79 -4.32 -0.80
N ASP A 126 -22.43 -3.16 -0.27
CA ASP A 126 -23.31 -1.98 -0.24
C ASP A 126 -22.92 -0.92 -1.28
N ASP A 127 -21.97 -1.27 -2.18
CA ASP A 127 -21.54 -0.44 -3.32
C ASP A 127 -21.07 0.97 -2.90
N THR A 128 -20.43 1.05 -1.72
CA THR A 128 -20.21 2.33 -1.04
C THR A 128 -18.73 2.70 -0.99
N ILE A 129 -18.44 3.96 -1.37
CA ILE A 129 -17.24 4.67 -0.95
C ILE A 129 -17.66 5.60 0.20
N ALA A 130 -16.98 5.49 1.33
CA ALA A 130 -17.30 6.26 2.53
C ALA A 130 -16.06 6.88 3.15
N TRP A 131 -16.24 8.07 3.74
CA TRP A 131 -15.30 8.82 4.53
C TRP A 131 -15.72 8.82 5.99
N TYR A 132 -14.77 8.62 6.89
CA TYR A 132 -14.96 8.67 8.33
C TYR A 132 -14.07 9.80 8.87
N GLU A 133 -14.68 10.98 9.03
CA GLU A 133 -14.04 12.19 9.53
C GLU A 133 -13.63 12.02 10.99
N ASN A 134 -12.34 12.22 11.26
CA ASN A 134 -11.75 12.28 12.59
C ASN A 134 -12.02 13.66 13.21
N ASN A 135 -12.40 13.72 14.48
CA ASN A 135 -12.70 14.97 15.15
C ASN A 135 -11.52 15.64 15.88
N GLY A 136 -10.29 15.13 15.67
CA GLY A 136 -9.05 15.68 16.21
C GLY A 136 -8.93 15.74 17.73
N GLN A 137 -9.64 14.88 18.45
CA GLN A 137 -9.50 14.80 19.90
C GLN A 137 -8.50 13.71 20.27
N ALA A 138 -7.81 13.82 21.41
CA ALA A 138 -6.91 12.80 21.95
C ALA A 138 -7.60 11.42 22.21
N ASP A 139 -8.88 11.33 22.09
CA ASP A 139 -9.69 10.09 22.08
C ASP A 139 -10.70 10.31 20.94
N PRO A 140 -10.28 10.07 19.68
CA PRO A 140 -11.02 10.51 18.50
C PRO A 140 -12.32 9.74 18.30
N THR A 141 -13.29 10.45 17.73
CA THR A 141 -14.52 9.86 17.22
C THR A 141 -14.64 10.14 15.73
N PHE A 142 -15.13 9.16 15.00
CA PHE A 142 -15.21 9.18 13.55
C PHE A 142 -16.64 9.34 13.07
N ALA A 143 -16.89 10.33 12.19
CA ALA A 143 -18.21 10.60 11.63
C ALA A 143 -18.29 10.09 10.19
N LYS A 144 -19.15 9.07 9.92
CA LYS A 144 -19.33 8.51 8.57
C LYS A 144 -20.07 9.50 7.66
N ALA A 145 -19.45 9.85 6.53
CA ALA A 145 -20.07 10.47 5.38
C ALA A 145 -20.00 9.50 4.17
N VAL A 146 -21.09 9.35 3.45
CA VAL A 146 -21.13 8.51 2.24
C VAL A 146 -20.81 9.38 1.04
N ILE A 147 -19.79 9.01 0.27
CA ILE A 147 -19.33 9.71 -0.93
C ILE A 147 -20.06 9.17 -2.16
N ALA A 148 -20.13 7.85 -2.32
CA ALA A 148 -20.84 7.19 -3.40
C ALA A 148 -21.61 5.97 -2.90
N THR A 149 -22.72 5.64 -3.57
CA THR A 149 -23.55 4.43 -3.35
C THR A 149 -23.84 3.70 -4.67
N SER A 150 -22.96 3.84 -5.63
CA SER A 150 -23.07 3.26 -6.97
C SER A 150 -21.76 2.73 -7.50
N ALA A 151 -20.78 2.55 -6.62
CA ALA A 151 -19.52 1.88 -6.92
C ALA A 151 -19.73 0.37 -6.81
N ASP A 152 -20.38 -0.23 -7.83
CA ASP A 152 -20.90 -1.63 -7.80
C ASP A 152 -19.75 -2.62 -7.54
N ASN A 153 -19.75 -3.21 -6.33
CA ASN A 153 -18.66 -4.02 -5.82
C ASN A 153 -17.34 -3.21 -5.68
N ALA A 154 -17.37 -2.12 -4.90
CA ALA A 154 -16.19 -1.30 -4.63
C ALA A 154 -15.08 -2.12 -3.96
N ASN A 155 -13.90 -2.19 -4.61
CA ASN A 155 -12.82 -3.08 -4.20
C ASN A 155 -11.59 -2.32 -3.69
N ASP A 156 -11.24 -1.19 -4.31
CA ASP A 156 -10.06 -0.41 -3.97
C ASP A 156 -10.38 1.09 -3.93
N VAL A 157 -9.68 1.83 -3.05
CA VAL A 157 -9.79 3.28 -2.89
C VAL A 157 -8.44 3.89 -2.56
N GLN A 158 -8.01 4.88 -3.34
CA GLN A 158 -6.75 5.60 -3.18
C GLN A 158 -6.99 7.12 -3.19
N VAL A 159 -6.03 7.88 -2.67
CA VAL A 159 -6.13 9.33 -2.58
C VAL A 159 -4.88 10.03 -3.11
N ALA A 160 -5.10 11.11 -3.85
CA ALA A 160 -4.07 12.06 -4.30
C ALA A 160 -4.70 13.38 -4.72
N ASP A 161 -3.93 14.44 -4.78
CA ASP A 161 -4.29 15.71 -5.43
C ASP A 161 -4.15 15.54 -6.95
N LEU A 162 -5.25 15.25 -7.64
CA LEU A 162 -5.24 14.93 -9.08
C LEU A 162 -5.35 16.16 -9.99
N ASP A 163 -5.90 17.24 -9.47
CA ASP A 163 -6.09 18.46 -10.26
C ASP A 163 -5.14 19.60 -9.88
N GLY A 164 -4.25 19.36 -8.91
CA GLY A 164 -3.19 20.27 -8.50
C GLY A 164 -3.71 21.48 -7.69
N ASP A 165 -4.88 21.38 -7.08
CA ASP A 165 -5.46 22.46 -6.28
C ASP A 165 -5.03 22.45 -4.81
N GLY A 166 -4.44 21.35 -4.34
CA GLY A 166 -3.87 21.15 -3.02
C GLY A 166 -4.75 20.35 -2.07
N ASP A 167 -5.93 19.96 -2.50
CA ASP A 167 -6.87 19.12 -1.74
C ASP A 167 -6.80 17.67 -2.23
N LEU A 168 -6.97 16.70 -1.33
CA LEU A 168 -6.89 15.29 -1.70
C LEU A 168 -8.20 14.81 -2.32
N ASP A 169 -8.11 14.28 -3.53
CA ASP A 169 -9.18 13.60 -4.25
C ASP A 169 -9.19 12.10 -3.98
N ILE A 170 -10.26 11.44 -4.41
CA ILE A 170 -10.42 10.00 -4.26
C ILE A 170 -10.52 9.34 -5.63
N VAL A 171 -9.83 8.19 -5.79
CA VAL A 171 -10.02 7.28 -6.92
C VAL A 171 -10.48 5.93 -6.40
N SER A 172 -11.48 5.33 -7.05
CA SER A 172 -11.94 3.98 -6.74
C SER A 172 -11.92 3.05 -7.93
N ALA A 173 -11.76 1.76 -7.64
CA ALA A 173 -12.01 0.67 -8.57
C ALA A 173 -13.26 -0.10 -8.16
N SER A 174 -14.16 -0.37 -9.10
CA SER A 174 -15.42 -1.10 -8.90
C SER A 174 -15.55 -2.25 -9.87
N VAL A 175 -15.66 -3.47 -9.33
CA VAL A 175 -15.47 -4.73 -10.08
C VAL A 175 -16.65 -5.05 -10.99
N LEU A 176 -17.90 -4.79 -10.57
CA LEU A 176 -19.09 -5.25 -11.29
C LEU A 176 -19.66 -4.24 -12.29
N ASP A 177 -19.32 -2.97 -12.16
CA ASP A 177 -19.65 -1.95 -13.15
C ASP A 177 -18.45 -1.53 -14.03
N ASP A 178 -17.32 -2.25 -13.90
CA ASP A 178 -16.14 -2.08 -14.73
C ASP A 178 -15.57 -0.65 -14.70
N THR A 179 -15.69 0.03 -13.53
CA THR A 179 -15.47 1.47 -13.44
C THR A 179 -14.22 1.81 -12.62
N ILE A 180 -13.42 2.72 -13.17
CA ILE A 180 -12.46 3.55 -12.41
C ILE A 180 -13.10 4.92 -12.28
N ALA A 181 -13.38 5.37 -11.06
CA ALA A 181 -14.04 6.64 -10.78
C ALA A 181 -13.15 7.59 -9.98
N TRP A 182 -13.25 8.88 -10.27
CA TRP A 182 -12.64 9.99 -9.54
C TRP A 182 -13.72 10.80 -8.82
N TYR A 183 -13.44 11.18 -7.59
CA TYR A 183 -14.29 12.06 -6.80
C TYR A 183 -13.45 13.27 -6.39
N GLU A 184 -13.66 14.39 -7.11
CA GLU A 184 -13.03 15.68 -6.87
C GLU A 184 -13.49 16.26 -5.54
N ASN A 185 -12.52 16.65 -4.70
CA ASN A 185 -12.72 17.39 -3.45
C ASN A 185 -12.86 18.88 -3.75
N ASP A 186 -13.79 19.58 -3.13
CA ASP A 186 -13.99 21.04 -3.34
C ASP A 186 -13.16 21.91 -2.37
N GLY A 187 -12.25 21.32 -1.58
CA GLY A 187 -11.36 21.99 -0.64
C GLY A 187 -12.07 22.73 0.51
N ALA A 188 -13.32 22.46 0.75
CA ALA A 188 -14.01 23.03 1.88
C ALA A 188 -13.73 22.23 3.17
N ALA A 189 -13.70 22.90 4.34
CA ALA A 189 -13.61 22.24 5.66
C ALA A 189 -14.73 21.21 5.95
N ASN A 190 -15.71 21.09 5.11
CA ASN A 190 -16.72 20.03 5.00
C ASN A 190 -16.85 19.76 3.52
N PRO A 191 -15.98 18.90 2.96
CA PRO A 191 -15.88 18.73 1.51
C PRO A 191 -17.15 18.16 0.89
N THR A 192 -17.40 18.61 -0.34
CA THR A 192 -18.37 17.99 -1.22
C THR A 192 -17.66 17.38 -2.42
N TRP A 193 -18.11 16.21 -2.85
CA TRP A 193 -17.43 15.38 -3.82
C TRP A 193 -18.13 15.42 -5.16
N SER A 194 -17.38 15.71 -6.24
CA SER A 194 -17.88 15.69 -7.63
C SER A 194 -17.39 14.43 -8.32
N ALA A 195 -18.29 13.49 -8.60
CA ALA A 195 -17.93 12.23 -9.23
C ALA A 195 -17.76 12.34 -10.76
N ALA A 196 -16.73 11.70 -11.30
CA ALA A 196 -16.51 11.52 -12.72
C ALA A 196 -15.92 10.13 -13.01
N ASP A 197 -16.42 9.46 -14.06
CA ASP A 197 -15.84 8.19 -14.49
C ASP A 197 -14.59 8.45 -15.34
N ILE A 198 -13.46 7.86 -14.96
CA ILE A 198 -12.21 7.84 -15.72
C ILE A 198 -12.32 6.76 -16.82
N ALA A 199 -12.80 5.57 -16.44
CA ALA A 199 -13.06 4.46 -17.34
C ALA A 199 -14.33 3.72 -16.91
N THR A 200 -15.07 3.17 -17.89
CA THR A 200 -16.28 2.33 -17.70
C THR A 200 -16.19 1.04 -18.50
N ASN A 201 -14.98 0.59 -18.76
CA ASN A 201 -14.67 -0.62 -19.53
C ASN A 201 -13.43 -1.34 -18.99
N ALA A 202 -13.07 -1.08 -17.74
CA ALA A 202 -12.02 -1.80 -17.02
C ALA A 202 -12.64 -3.10 -16.44
N ASP A 203 -12.84 -4.13 -17.30
CA ASP A 203 -13.64 -5.32 -16.99
C ASP A 203 -13.12 -6.05 -15.75
N GLY A 204 -13.88 -5.93 -14.64
CA GLY A 204 -13.48 -6.39 -13.34
C GLY A 204 -12.39 -5.51 -12.71
N ALA A 205 -12.54 -4.18 -12.74
CA ALA A 205 -11.60 -3.23 -12.12
C ALA A 205 -11.35 -3.58 -10.65
N ASN A 206 -10.11 -4.02 -10.33
CA ASN A 206 -9.83 -4.62 -9.03
C ASN A 206 -8.94 -3.76 -8.14
N SER A 207 -7.92 -3.14 -8.69
CA SER A 207 -6.99 -2.28 -7.94
C SER A 207 -6.61 -1.05 -8.74
N VAL A 208 -6.32 0.05 -8.03
CA VAL A 208 -5.76 1.29 -8.57
C VAL A 208 -4.49 1.67 -7.81
N PHE A 209 -3.59 2.36 -8.49
CA PHE A 209 -2.39 2.94 -7.89
C PHE A 209 -2.13 4.32 -8.46
N LEU A 210 -1.83 5.31 -7.61
CA LEU A 210 -1.68 6.71 -7.99
C LEU A 210 -0.22 7.13 -7.93
N ILE A 211 0.33 7.61 -9.04
CA ILE A 211 1.74 8.01 -9.14
C ILE A 211 1.97 8.87 -10.39
N ASP A 212 2.91 9.79 -10.33
CA ASP A 212 3.47 10.49 -11.50
C ASP A 212 4.39 9.52 -12.25
N LEU A 213 3.83 8.80 -13.24
CA LEU A 213 4.48 7.68 -13.91
C LEU A 213 5.50 8.13 -14.96
N ASP A 214 5.22 9.24 -15.65
CA ASP A 214 6.07 9.79 -16.72
C ASP A 214 6.92 10.99 -16.30
N LYS A 215 6.77 11.42 -15.04
CA LYS A 215 7.50 12.49 -14.38
C LYS A 215 7.25 13.86 -14.96
N ASP A 216 6.04 14.09 -15.41
CA ASP A 216 5.62 15.42 -15.87
C ASP A 216 5.12 16.33 -14.73
N GLY A 217 4.93 15.79 -13.55
CA GLY A 217 4.56 16.46 -12.32
C GLY A 217 3.09 16.29 -11.94
N ASP A 218 2.33 15.59 -12.75
CA ASP A 218 0.91 15.31 -12.53
C ASP A 218 0.70 13.87 -12.09
N ILE A 219 -0.25 13.61 -11.20
CA ILE A 219 -0.49 12.25 -10.71
C ILE A 219 -1.36 11.50 -11.71
N ASP A 220 -0.85 10.37 -12.16
CA ASP A 220 -1.53 9.42 -13.05
C ASP A 220 -2.24 8.33 -12.26
N ILE A 221 -3.06 7.55 -12.97
CA ILE A 221 -3.76 6.39 -12.42
C ILE A 221 -3.30 5.13 -13.15
N LEU A 222 -2.88 4.11 -12.39
CA LEU A 222 -2.72 2.75 -12.86
C LEU A 222 -3.92 1.92 -12.40
N SER A 223 -4.37 0.97 -13.20
CA SER A 223 -5.38 -0.01 -12.78
C SER A 223 -5.03 -1.44 -13.19
N SER A 224 -5.54 -2.38 -12.41
CA SER A 224 -5.64 -3.78 -12.79
C SER A 224 -7.11 -4.17 -13.02
N SER A 225 -7.37 -4.95 -14.08
CA SER A 225 -8.69 -5.43 -14.44
C SER A 225 -8.66 -6.95 -14.56
N TYR A 226 -9.37 -7.62 -13.66
CA TYR A 226 -9.27 -9.07 -13.43
C TYR A 226 -9.85 -9.91 -14.56
N ASN A 227 -10.96 -9.47 -15.19
CA ASN A 227 -11.70 -10.28 -16.15
C ASN A 227 -11.15 -10.16 -17.58
N ASP A 228 -10.52 -9.04 -17.93
CA ASP A 228 -9.91 -8.81 -19.24
C ASP A 228 -8.39 -8.87 -19.23
N ASP A 229 -7.79 -9.30 -18.10
CA ASP A 229 -6.35 -9.54 -17.96
C ASP A 229 -5.50 -8.28 -18.21
N THR A 230 -6.02 -7.09 -17.91
CA THR A 230 -5.43 -5.82 -18.32
C THR A 230 -4.76 -5.09 -17.17
N ILE A 231 -3.58 -4.54 -17.43
CA ILE A 231 -2.97 -3.43 -16.66
C ILE A 231 -3.05 -2.20 -17.54
N ALA A 232 -3.72 -1.15 -17.06
CA ALA A 232 -3.90 0.10 -17.79
C ALA A 232 -3.28 1.30 -17.06
N TRP A 233 -2.88 2.30 -17.84
CA TRP A 233 -2.43 3.60 -17.41
C TRP A 233 -3.38 4.67 -17.94
N TYR A 234 -3.76 5.59 -17.09
CA TYR A 234 -4.55 6.77 -17.42
C TYR A 234 -3.69 7.99 -17.15
N GLU A 235 -3.04 8.50 -18.21
CA GLU A 235 -2.18 9.68 -18.17
C GLU A 235 -3.01 10.93 -17.89
N ASN A 236 -2.67 11.63 -16.81
CA ASN A 236 -3.24 12.91 -16.43
C ASN A 236 -2.63 14.04 -17.29
N ASN A 237 -3.41 15.00 -17.72
CA ASN A 237 -2.91 16.12 -18.55
C ASN A 237 -2.53 17.38 -17.76
N GLY A 238 -2.51 17.32 -16.41
CA GLY A 238 -2.12 18.40 -15.50
C GLY A 238 -2.96 19.67 -15.57
N ALA A 239 -4.16 19.59 -16.07
CA ALA A 239 -5.06 20.74 -16.08
C ALA A 239 -5.87 20.81 -14.77
N ALA A 240 -6.20 22.01 -14.28
CA ALA A 240 -7.11 22.22 -13.14
C ALA A 240 -8.52 21.61 -13.32
N ASN A 241 -8.80 20.99 -14.42
CA ASN A 241 -9.92 20.12 -14.75
C ASN A 241 -9.33 19.00 -15.59
N PRO A 242 -8.73 17.99 -14.98
CA PRO A 242 -7.91 17.01 -15.67
C PRO A 242 -8.73 16.13 -16.62
N THR A 243 -8.08 15.71 -17.69
CA THR A 243 -8.57 14.66 -18.56
C THR A 243 -7.53 13.56 -18.62
N PHE A 244 -7.99 12.35 -18.61
CA PHE A 244 -7.13 11.17 -18.56
C PHE A 244 -7.09 10.48 -19.94
N THR A 245 -5.87 10.16 -20.40
CA THR A 245 -5.66 9.42 -21.65
C THR A 245 -5.35 7.96 -21.31
N ALA A 246 -6.25 7.06 -21.65
CA ALA A 246 -6.07 5.64 -21.36
C ALA A 246 -5.09 4.96 -22.33
N ALA A 247 -4.20 4.13 -21.80
CA ALA A 247 -3.29 3.26 -22.53
C ALA A 247 -3.15 1.90 -21.83
N ASP A 248 -3.29 0.80 -22.59
CA ASP A 248 -3.04 -0.53 -22.05
C ASP A 248 -1.53 -0.79 -21.99
N ILE A 249 -1.01 -1.06 -20.81
CA ILE A 249 0.36 -1.51 -20.59
C ILE A 249 0.49 -2.99 -20.98
N ALA A 250 -0.49 -3.80 -20.59
CA ALA A 250 -0.58 -5.22 -20.93
C ALA A 250 -2.03 -5.69 -20.92
N THR A 251 -2.36 -6.65 -21.80
CA THR A 251 -3.70 -7.27 -21.92
C THR A 251 -3.63 -8.80 -21.86
N ASN A 252 -2.68 -9.31 -21.08
CA ASN A 252 -2.41 -10.76 -20.96
C ASN A 252 -1.86 -11.12 -19.58
N ILE A 253 -2.26 -10.40 -18.55
CA ILE A 253 -1.93 -10.65 -17.14
C ILE A 253 -3.08 -11.47 -16.54
N ASP A 254 -3.04 -12.77 -16.74
CA ASP A 254 -4.12 -13.74 -16.45
C ASP A 254 -4.67 -13.56 -15.01
N GLY A 255 -5.86 -12.97 -14.90
CA GLY A 255 -6.45 -12.52 -13.64
C GLY A 255 -5.66 -11.38 -12.99
N ALA A 256 -5.44 -10.25 -13.68
CA ALA A 256 -4.76 -9.08 -13.14
C ALA A 256 -5.49 -8.60 -11.87
N TYR A 257 -4.83 -8.73 -10.71
CA TYR A 257 -5.50 -8.52 -9.42
C TYR A 257 -5.02 -7.25 -8.72
N HIS A 258 -3.72 -7.10 -8.51
CA HIS A 258 -3.14 -5.95 -7.83
C HIS A 258 -2.07 -5.30 -8.68
N VAL A 259 -2.03 -3.96 -8.69
CA VAL A 259 -1.00 -3.16 -9.35
C VAL A 259 -0.28 -2.29 -8.33
N TYR A 260 1.05 -2.22 -8.45
CA TYR A 260 1.91 -1.40 -7.60
C TYR A 260 2.98 -0.74 -8.47
N ALA A 261 3.46 0.44 -8.11
CA ALA A 261 4.49 1.11 -8.89
C ALA A 261 5.56 1.78 -8.02
N LYS A 262 6.82 1.59 -8.39
CA LYS A 262 8.00 2.13 -7.71
C LYS A 262 9.22 2.03 -8.61
N ASP A 263 10.25 2.83 -8.37
CA ASP A 263 11.57 2.66 -8.98
C ASP A 263 12.23 1.40 -8.39
N MET A 264 12.08 0.26 -9.09
CA MET A 264 12.49 -1.06 -8.58
C MET A 264 13.98 -1.35 -8.76
N ASP A 265 14.67 -0.66 -9.66
CA ASP A 265 16.08 -0.91 -9.93
C ASP A 265 16.96 0.33 -9.72
N ALA A 266 16.42 1.36 -9.07
CA ALA A 266 17.10 2.61 -8.72
C ALA A 266 17.70 3.37 -9.93
N ASP A 267 17.10 3.20 -11.13
CA ASP A 267 17.51 3.96 -12.32
C ASP A 267 16.82 5.31 -12.42
N GLY A 268 15.91 5.57 -11.49
CA GLY A 268 15.16 6.79 -11.33
C GLY A 268 13.81 6.77 -12.04
N ASP A 269 13.46 5.75 -12.80
CA ASP A 269 12.19 5.63 -13.52
C ASP A 269 11.21 4.74 -12.75
N ILE A 270 9.92 5.05 -12.80
CA ILE A 270 8.92 4.26 -12.07
C ILE A 270 8.57 3.02 -12.86
N ASP A 271 8.84 1.86 -12.28
CA ASP A 271 8.45 0.55 -12.79
C ASP A 271 7.10 0.11 -12.23
N ILE A 272 6.45 -0.86 -12.88
CA ILE A 272 5.16 -1.38 -12.44
C ILE A 272 5.27 -2.85 -12.09
N LEU A 273 4.70 -3.24 -10.96
CA LEU A 273 4.48 -4.62 -10.55
C LEU A 273 3.00 -4.96 -10.70
N ALA A 274 2.71 -6.13 -11.23
CA ALA A 274 1.35 -6.65 -11.31
C ALA A 274 1.28 -8.09 -10.83
N SER A 275 0.30 -8.40 -9.99
CA SER A 275 -0.05 -9.76 -9.65
C SER A 275 -1.02 -10.36 -10.66
N ALA A 276 -0.75 -11.57 -11.12
CA ALA A 276 -1.61 -12.37 -11.99
C ALA A 276 -2.19 -13.53 -11.19
N ALA A 277 -3.36 -13.34 -10.61
CA ALA A 277 -3.96 -14.27 -9.65
C ALA A 277 -4.30 -15.63 -10.27
N ILE A 278 -4.74 -15.67 -11.53
CA ILE A 278 -4.95 -16.92 -12.26
C ILE A 278 -3.64 -17.44 -12.86
N GLY A 279 -2.75 -16.53 -13.23
CA GLY A 279 -1.46 -16.86 -13.83
C GLY A 279 -0.39 -17.32 -12.85
N ASP A 280 -0.65 -17.34 -11.53
CA ASP A 280 0.25 -17.77 -10.47
C ASP A 280 1.63 -17.10 -10.54
N LYS A 281 1.67 -15.79 -10.80
CA LYS A 281 2.92 -15.05 -10.98
C LYS A 281 2.82 -13.57 -10.64
N VAL A 282 4.00 -12.95 -10.45
CA VAL A 282 4.16 -11.50 -10.42
C VAL A 282 5.00 -11.09 -11.64
N VAL A 283 4.54 -10.04 -12.31
CA VAL A 283 5.17 -9.49 -13.51
C VAL A 283 5.72 -8.10 -13.19
N LEU A 284 6.99 -7.89 -13.51
CA LEU A 284 7.63 -6.57 -13.51
C LEU A 284 7.57 -5.99 -14.93
N PHE A 285 7.10 -4.78 -15.04
CA PHE A 285 7.13 -3.96 -16.24
C PHE A 285 8.16 -2.86 -16.06
N LYS A 286 9.37 -3.11 -16.58
CA LYS A 286 10.45 -2.12 -16.49
C LYS A 286 10.19 -0.95 -17.43
N ASN A 287 10.18 0.26 -16.88
CA ASN A 287 10.08 1.52 -17.59
C ASN A 287 11.37 1.82 -18.35
N ASN A 288 11.29 2.47 -19.50
CA ASN A 288 12.44 2.89 -20.30
C ASN A 288 12.89 4.33 -20.08
N GLY A 289 12.25 5.06 -19.15
CA GLY A 289 12.57 6.44 -18.78
C GLY A 289 12.34 7.49 -19.86
N ALA A 290 11.50 7.21 -20.85
CA ALA A 290 11.11 8.20 -21.83
C ALA A 290 9.90 9.03 -21.32
N ALA A 291 9.76 10.29 -21.76
CA ALA A 291 8.58 11.12 -21.47
C ALA A 291 7.27 10.56 -22.02
N ASP A 292 7.32 9.59 -22.91
CA ASP A 292 6.22 8.73 -23.37
C ASP A 292 6.71 7.32 -23.10
N PRO A 293 6.48 6.78 -21.88
CA PRO A 293 7.12 5.58 -21.40
C PRO A 293 6.66 4.33 -22.14
N SER A 294 7.59 3.41 -22.30
CA SER A 294 7.29 2.06 -22.79
C SER A 294 7.89 1.02 -21.85
N PHE A 295 7.19 -0.07 -21.68
CA PHE A 295 7.46 -1.06 -20.65
C PHE A 295 7.95 -2.37 -21.22
N THR A 296 8.93 -2.99 -20.55
CA THR A 296 9.40 -4.32 -20.87
C THR A 296 8.98 -5.30 -19.77
N ALA A 297 8.08 -6.22 -20.10
CA ALA A 297 7.55 -7.19 -19.15
C ALA A 297 8.53 -8.34 -18.89
N SER A 298 8.63 -8.74 -17.62
CA SER A 298 9.33 -9.97 -17.19
C SER A 298 8.62 -10.62 -16.01
N ASP A 299 8.41 -11.93 -16.08
CA ASP A 299 7.90 -12.71 -14.95
C ASP A 299 9.03 -12.83 -13.91
N ILE A 300 8.87 -12.18 -12.76
CA ILE A 300 9.90 -12.18 -11.70
C ILE A 300 9.63 -13.22 -10.61
N ILE A 301 8.37 -13.52 -10.33
CA ILE A 301 7.94 -14.59 -9.43
C ILE A 301 6.99 -15.50 -10.21
N THR A 302 7.17 -16.81 -10.12
CA THR A 302 6.33 -17.79 -10.83
C THR A 302 6.00 -18.96 -9.93
N GLY A 303 4.78 -19.49 -10.05
CA GLY A 303 4.29 -20.61 -9.24
C GLY A 303 3.94 -20.22 -7.80
N PHE A 304 3.67 -18.96 -7.55
CA PHE A 304 3.04 -18.47 -6.33
C PHE A 304 1.52 -18.55 -6.52
N ASP A 305 0.86 -19.35 -5.71
CA ASP A 305 -0.57 -19.65 -5.87
C ASP A 305 -1.42 -18.41 -5.58
N THR A 306 -2.19 -17.98 -6.56
CA THR A 306 -3.15 -16.88 -6.52
C THR A 306 -2.63 -15.62 -5.80
N PRO A 307 -1.61 -14.92 -6.33
CA PRO A 307 -1.11 -13.69 -5.71
C PRO A 307 -2.17 -12.59 -5.80
N ILE A 308 -2.58 -12.04 -4.65
CA ILE A 308 -3.65 -11.05 -4.53
C ILE A 308 -3.21 -9.71 -3.96
N GLY A 309 -2.08 -9.63 -3.26
CA GLY A 309 -1.56 -8.38 -2.72
C GLY A 309 -0.05 -8.30 -2.88
N LEU A 310 0.44 -7.11 -3.18
CA LEU A 310 1.86 -6.77 -3.34
C LEU A 310 2.18 -5.52 -2.51
N ASP A 311 3.36 -5.52 -1.89
CA ASP A 311 3.96 -4.34 -1.29
C ASP A 311 5.48 -4.39 -1.49
N VAL A 312 6.15 -3.24 -1.45
CA VAL A 312 7.58 -3.14 -1.75
C VAL A 312 8.30 -2.28 -0.72
N ALA A 313 9.28 -2.87 -0.05
CA ALA A 313 10.14 -2.21 0.92
C ALA A 313 11.53 -2.84 0.93
N ASP A 314 12.55 -2.13 1.39
CA ASP A 314 13.84 -2.71 1.78
C ASP A 314 13.68 -3.35 3.17
N VAL A 315 13.34 -4.65 3.19
CA VAL A 315 12.96 -5.38 4.42
C VAL A 315 14.18 -5.83 5.21
N ASP A 316 15.29 -6.13 4.54
CA ASP A 316 16.51 -6.60 5.18
C ASP A 316 17.61 -5.53 5.30
N PHE A 317 17.32 -4.30 4.88
CA PHE A 317 18.19 -3.12 4.94
C PHE A 317 19.51 -3.30 4.17
N ASP A 318 19.49 -4.03 3.07
CA ASP A 318 20.65 -4.21 2.19
C ASP A 318 20.75 -3.14 1.09
N GLY A 319 19.73 -2.32 0.94
CA GLY A 319 19.63 -1.19 0.02
C GLY A 319 18.91 -1.49 -1.28
N ASP A 320 18.53 -2.75 -1.51
CA ASP A 320 17.69 -3.16 -2.62
C ASP A 320 16.22 -3.29 -2.16
N LEU A 321 15.27 -3.21 -3.08
CA LEU A 321 13.86 -3.32 -2.74
C LEU A 321 13.39 -4.77 -2.79
N ASP A 322 12.76 -5.21 -1.71
CA ASP A 322 12.13 -6.52 -1.58
C ASP A 322 10.64 -6.45 -1.92
N ILE A 323 10.07 -7.57 -2.31
CA ILE A 323 8.65 -7.70 -2.62
C ILE A 323 7.96 -8.55 -1.58
N GLY A 324 7.04 -7.96 -0.83
CA GLY A 324 6.05 -8.65 -0.02
C GLY A 324 4.88 -9.12 -0.90
N ILE A 325 4.46 -10.36 -0.73
CA ILE A 325 3.36 -10.94 -1.51
C ILE A 325 2.45 -11.75 -0.60
N VAL A 326 1.16 -11.57 -0.78
CA VAL A 326 0.13 -12.42 -0.17
C VAL A 326 -0.71 -13.09 -1.24
N GLY A 327 -1.17 -14.30 -0.94
CA GLY A 327 -2.00 -15.08 -1.85
C GLY A 327 -2.81 -16.11 -1.12
N SER A 328 -3.74 -16.74 -1.82
CA SER A 328 -4.60 -17.77 -1.27
C SER A 328 -4.52 -19.04 -2.12
N ASP A 329 -4.80 -20.21 -1.56
CA ASP A 329 -4.81 -21.48 -2.26
C ASP A 329 -6.05 -21.69 -3.19
N GLY A 330 -6.57 -20.58 -3.72
CA GLY A 330 -7.67 -20.49 -4.68
C GLY A 330 -8.89 -19.73 -4.12
N LEU A 331 -9.33 -18.73 -4.84
CA LEU A 331 -10.48 -17.87 -4.53
C LEU A 331 -11.80 -18.64 -4.25
N ASN A 332 -11.82 -19.96 -4.39
CA ASN A 332 -12.97 -20.85 -4.23
C ASN A 332 -12.71 -22.09 -3.36
N SER A 333 -11.56 -22.20 -2.65
CA SER A 333 -11.26 -23.37 -1.83
C SER A 333 -11.59 -23.11 -0.37
N ASN A 334 -12.26 -24.08 0.29
CA ASN A 334 -12.39 -24.14 1.75
C ASN A 334 -11.08 -24.61 2.42
N SER A 335 -9.96 -24.44 1.78
CA SER A 335 -8.64 -24.76 2.28
C SER A 335 -8.09 -23.56 3.05
N SER A 336 -7.37 -23.75 4.10
CA SER A 336 -6.91 -22.73 5.04
C SER A 336 -5.40 -22.50 4.92
N THR A 337 -4.86 -22.47 3.70
CA THR A 337 -3.43 -22.22 3.49
C THR A 337 -3.22 -20.92 2.73
N ASP A 338 -3.55 -19.82 3.39
CA ASP A 338 -3.12 -18.51 2.90
C ASP A 338 -1.59 -18.41 3.01
N ILE A 339 -0.97 -17.82 2.01
CA ILE A 339 0.49 -17.73 1.88
C ILE A 339 0.87 -16.26 1.96
N ALA A 340 1.86 -15.96 2.80
CA ALA A 340 2.59 -14.71 2.75
C ALA A 340 4.07 -15.03 2.55
N ALA A 341 4.73 -14.33 1.65
CA ALA A 341 6.15 -14.49 1.36
C ALA A 341 6.80 -13.14 1.04
N TRP A 342 8.10 -13.06 1.16
CA TRP A 342 8.89 -11.96 0.66
C TRP A 342 10.04 -12.47 -0.20
N TYR A 343 10.47 -11.65 -1.17
CA TYR A 343 11.51 -11.96 -2.14
C TYR A 343 12.48 -10.79 -2.19
N ALA A 344 13.75 -11.09 -1.89
CA ALA A 344 14.90 -10.20 -1.98
C ALA A 344 15.45 -10.13 -3.40
#